data_d58e7d9dfc87c7fac755a193ff2d9d0e
#
_entry.id   d58e7d9dfc87c7fac755a193ff2d9d0e
#
_cell.length_a   1.000
_cell.length_b   1.000
_cell.length_c   1.000
_cell.angle_alpha   90.00
_cell.angle_beta   90.00
_cell.angle_gamma   90.00
#
_symmetry.space_group_name_H-M   'P 1'
#
loop_
_entity.id
_entity.type
_entity.pdbx_description
1 polymer ?
#
loop_
_entity_poly.entity_id
_entity_poly.type
_entity_poly.pdbx_seq_one_letter_code
_entity_poly.pdbx_strand_id
1 'polypeptide(L)'
;MEQTTLQEEKRDYAVLVGLRSPVLGDDSADEKSLAELSALVDTAGGQAVGMILQSRDKPDPHSFIGEGKVEEVRRMVQEEKATMVIFDNDLSPSQLRVLTEMTGVQVLDRSGLILDIFAQRAKTKEGCLQVELAQYQYLLPRLVGMWTHLERQGGTSGKGPIGSKGPGETQLETDRRHIHRKIDKLKAELEEVRRVR
;
A
#
# COMPACT_ATOMS: atom_id res chain seq x y z
N MET A 1 -32.17 16.81 26.57
CA MET A 1 -31.23 17.47 25.63
C MET A 1 -30.19 16.41 25.22
N GLU A 2 -30.51 15.68 24.15
CA GLU A 2 -29.61 14.69 23.58
C GLU A 2 -28.57 15.40 22.72
N GLN A 3 -27.28 15.33 23.14
CA GLN A 3 -26.19 15.74 22.31
C GLN A 3 -25.94 14.64 21.26
N THR A 4 -26.52 14.83 20.09
CA THR A 4 -26.13 14.07 18.91
C THR A 4 -24.71 14.50 18.56
N THR A 5 -23.72 13.76 19.02
CA THR A 5 -22.35 13.85 18.54
C THR A 5 -22.36 13.37 17.09
N LEU A 6 -22.40 14.30 16.17
CA LEU A 6 -22.05 14.05 14.76
C LEU A 6 -20.63 13.53 14.76
N GLN A 7 -20.46 12.21 14.59
CA GLN A 7 -19.19 11.65 14.16
C GLN A 7 -18.93 12.25 12.77
N GLU A 8 -18.06 13.25 12.71
CA GLU A 8 -17.43 13.64 11.45
C GLU A 8 -16.77 12.37 10.89
N GLU A 9 -17.36 11.78 9.87
CA GLU A 9 -16.72 10.71 9.11
C GLU A 9 -15.37 11.25 8.65
N LYS A 10 -14.31 10.70 9.20
CA LYS A 10 -12.95 11.12 8.95
C LYS A 10 -12.62 10.75 7.50
N ARG A 11 -12.87 11.69 6.59
CA ARG A 11 -12.61 11.51 5.17
C ARG A 11 -11.12 11.46 4.92
N ASP A 12 -10.67 10.50 4.14
CA ASP A 12 -9.28 10.44 3.72
C ASP A 12 -9.03 11.41 2.57
N TYR A 13 -7.96 12.19 2.69
CA TYR A 13 -7.50 13.15 1.68
C TYR A 13 -6.24 12.62 1.02
N ALA A 14 -6.28 12.45 -0.31
CA ALA A 14 -5.20 11.80 -1.05
C ALA A 14 -4.51 12.77 -2.02
N VAL A 15 -3.18 12.77 -2.00
CA VAL A 15 -2.36 13.30 -3.10
C VAL A 15 -2.09 12.16 -4.06
N LEU A 16 -2.41 12.37 -5.34
CA LEU A 16 -2.22 11.40 -6.41
C LEU A 16 -0.90 11.65 -7.12
N VAL A 17 -0.15 10.58 -7.37
CA VAL A 17 1.17 10.67 -8.01
C VAL A 17 1.25 9.66 -9.14
N GLY A 18 1.75 10.09 -10.29
CA GLY A 18 2.02 9.24 -11.44
C GLY A 18 3.41 9.46 -12.01
N LEU A 19 4.00 8.41 -12.52
CA LEU A 19 5.23 8.45 -13.30
C LEU A 19 4.95 8.06 -14.75
N ARG A 20 5.24 8.99 -15.66
CA ARG A 20 5.27 8.73 -17.10
C ARG A 20 6.68 8.30 -17.48
N SER A 21 6.80 7.10 -18.04
CA SER A 21 8.10 6.58 -18.47
C SER A 21 7.95 5.60 -19.63
N PRO A 22 8.78 5.71 -20.69
CA PRO A 22 8.72 4.78 -21.84
C PRO A 22 8.97 3.32 -21.45
N VAL A 23 9.74 3.07 -20.40
CA VAL A 23 10.06 1.69 -19.96
C VAL A 23 8.92 1.01 -19.23
N LEU A 24 7.89 1.76 -18.81
CA LEU A 24 6.71 1.21 -18.14
C LEU A 24 5.63 0.75 -19.12
N GLY A 25 5.73 1.10 -20.41
CA GLY A 25 4.73 0.72 -21.41
C GLY A 25 3.33 1.11 -21.00
N ASP A 26 2.43 0.14 -20.93
CA ASP A 26 1.01 0.35 -20.56
C ASP A 26 0.82 0.76 -19.10
N ASP A 27 1.81 0.51 -18.22
CA ASP A 27 1.79 0.94 -16.82
C ASP A 27 2.30 2.37 -16.63
N SER A 28 2.59 3.08 -17.71
CA SER A 28 3.02 4.49 -17.68
C SER A 28 1.83 5.39 -17.36
N ALA A 29 1.95 6.19 -16.29
CA ALA A 29 0.90 7.14 -15.92
C ALA A 29 0.79 8.31 -16.90
N ASP A 30 -0.43 8.81 -17.02
CA ASP A 30 -0.75 10.05 -17.75
C ASP A 30 -1.86 10.83 -17.03
N GLU A 31 -2.28 11.95 -17.60
CA GLU A 31 -3.34 12.79 -17.04
C GLU A 31 -4.68 12.06 -16.97
N LYS A 32 -4.94 11.18 -17.93
CA LYS A 32 -6.17 10.38 -17.99
C LYS A 32 -6.18 9.31 -16.91
N SER A 33 -5.07 8.58 -16.74
CA SER A 33 -4.95 7.54 -15.71
C SER A 33 -5.03 8.13 -14.29
N LEU A 34 -4.47 9.33 -14.06
CA LEU A 34 -4.62 10.05 -12.80
C LEU A 34 -6.08 10.51 -12.55
N ALA A 35 -6.80 10.92 -13.59
CA ALA A 35 -8.23 11.24 -13.46
C ALA A 35 -9.07 10.00 -13.12
N GLU A 36 -8.75 8.84 -13.72
CA GLU A 36 -9.36 7.57 -13.35
C GLU A 36 -9.03 7.18 -11.90
N LEU A 37 -7.79 7.36 -11.47
CA LEU A 37 -7.37 7.13 -10.09
C LEU A 37 -8.15 8.02 -9.11
N SER A 38 -8.38 9.29 -9.44
CA SER A 38 -9.22 10.19 -8.64
C SER A 38 -10.65 9.65 -8.47
N ALA A 39 -11.25 9.15 -9.54
CA ALA A 39 -12.58 8.53 -9.47
C ALA A 39 -12.59 7.25 -8.61
N LEU A 40 -11.49 6.49 -8.58
CA LEU A 40 -11.33 5.34 -7.69
C LEU A 40 -11.24 5.78 -6.22
N VAL A 41 -10.52 6.87 -5.93
CA VAL A 41 -10.45 7.46 -4.57
C VAL A 41 -11.83 7.88 -4.08
N ASP A 42 -12.60 8.58 -4.92
CA ASP A 42 -14.00 8.94 -4.59
C ASP A 42 -14.85 7.70 -4.34
N THR A 43 -14.66 6.65 -5.12
CA THR A 43 -15.35 5.36 -4.96
C THR A 43 -15.00 4.68 -3.64
N ALA A 44 -13.78 4.84 -3.14
CA ALA A 44 -13.34 4.34 -1.86
C ALA A 44 -13.80 5.21 -0.67
N GLY A 45 -14.45 6.35 -0.93
CA GLY A 45 -14.92 7.27 0.11
C GLY A 45 -13.92 8.36 0.50
N GLY A 46 -12.78 8.45 -0.20
CA GLY A 46 -11.78 9.51 -0.04
C GLY A 46 -12.05 10.73 -0.93
N GLN A 47 -11.08 11.61 -0.96
CA GLN A 47 -11.06 12.79 -1.84
C GLN A 47 -9.65 13.08 -2.33
N ALA A 48 -9.46 13.22 -3.64
CA ALA A 48 -8.20 13.69 -4.20
C ALA A 48 -8.07 15.21 -3.97
N VAL A 49 -6.98 15.64 -3.34
CA VAL A 49 -6.70 17.05 -3.02
C VAL A 49 -5.54 17.62 -3.83
N GLY A 50 -4.78 16.78 -4.52
CA GLY A 50 -3.70 17.18 -5.40
C GLY A 50 -3.28 16.08 -6.33
N MET A 51 -2.66 16.45 -7.46
CA MET A 51 -2.14 15.50 -8.45
C MET A 51 -0.77 15.94 -8.92
N ILE A 52 0.16 15.01 -8.99
CA ILE A 52 1.53 15.23 -9.47
C ILE A 52 1.85 14.17 -10.52
N LEU A 53 2.26 14.60 -11.70
CA LEU A 53 2.76 13.73 -12.77
C LEU A 53 4.22 14.09 -13.04
N GLN A 54 5.10 13.10 -12.99
CA GLN A 54 6.51 13.25 -13.38
C GLN A 54 6.79 12.47 -14.66
N SER A 55 7.56 13.06 -15.58
CA SER A 55 8.11 12.34 -16.74
C SER A 55 9.59 12.05 -16.50
N ARG A 56 9.99 10.79 -16.68
CA ARG A 56 11.38 10.32 -16.60
C ARG A 56 11.61 9.19 -17.61
N ASP A 57 12.86 9.02 -18.03
CA ASP A 57 13.22 7.91 -18.92
C ASP A 57 13.00 6.55 -18.25
N LYS A 58 13.27 6.45 -16.95
CA LYS A 58 13.05 5.25 -16.13
C LYS A 58 12.73 5.59 -14.67
N PRO A 59 11.99 4.72 -13.96
CA PRO A 59 11.75 4.86 -12.54
C PRO A 59 13.03 4.90 -11.73
N ASP A 60 12.99 5.61 -10.61
CA ASP A 60 14.06 5.54 -9.62
C ASP A 60 13.97 4.20 -8.86
N PRO A 61 15.07 3.45 -8.72
CA PRO A 61 15.04 2.16 -8.02
C PRO A 61 14.66 2.26 -6.55
N HIS A 62 14.95 3.39 -5.90
CA HIS A 62 14.75 3.59 -4.47
C HIS A 62 13.40 4.23 -4.15
N SER A 63 13.08 5.35 -4.80
CA SER A 63 11.89 6.17 -4.51
C SER A 63 10.87 6.19 -5.64
N PHE A 64 11.06 5.43 -6.71
CA PHE A 64 10.21 5.36 -7.91
C PHE A 64 10.18 6.67 -8.72
N ILE A 65 9.94 7.81 -8.06
CA ILE A 65 10.04 9.17 -8.62
C ILE A 65 11.35 9.82 -8.15
N GLY A 66 11.77 10.93 -8.77
CA GLY A 66 13.00 11.63 -8.36
C GLY A 66 12.86 12.26 -6.96
N GLU A 67 13.97 12.34 -6.21
CA GLU A 67 13.99 12.90 -4.85
C GLU A 67 13.38 14.31 -4.76
N GLY A 68 13.69 15.20 -5.71
CA GLY A 68 13.08 16.53 -5.76
C GLY A 68 11.55 16.48 -5.96
N LYS A 69 11.05 15.44 -6.65
CA LYS A 69 9.62 15.23 -6.82
C LYS A 69 8.98 14.66 -5.55
N VAL A 70 9.69 13.81 -4.81
CA VAL A 70 9.24 13.35 -3.48
C VAL A 70 9.07 14.52 -2.52
N GLU A 71 9.98 15.49 -2.54
CA GLU A 71 9.88 16.69 -1.70
C GLU A 71 8.70 17.58 -2.11
N GLU A 72 8.38 17.65 -3.41
CA GLU A 72 7.17 18.33 -3.91
C GLU A 72 5.89 17.63 -3.41
N VAL A 73 5.86 16.29 -3.46
CA VAL A 73 4.76 15.49 -2.89
C VAL A 73 4.61 15.74 -1.40
N ARG A 74 5.71 15.71 -0.64
CA ARG A 74 5.72 15.96 0.80
C ARG A 74 5.16 17.35 1.14
N ARG A 75 5.56 18.38 0.39
CA ARG A 75 5.07 19.74 0.57
C ARG A 75 3.57 19.81 0.29
N MET A 76 3.09 19.23 -0.81
CA MET A 76 1.67 19.17 -1.13
C MET A 76 0.86 18.43 -0.04
N VAL A 77 1.38 17.33 0.50
CA VAL A 77 0.76 16.63 1.63
C VAL A 77 0.57 17.56 2.83
N GLN A 78 1.56 18.39 3.15
CA GLN A 78 1.48 19.33 4.27
C GLN A 78 0.53 20.51 3.99
N GLU A 79 0.59 21.09 2.82
CA GLU A 79 -0.25 22.22 2.41
C GLU A 79 -1.73 21.85 2.34
N GLU A 80 -2.04 20.71 1.72
CA GLU A 80 -3.41 20.21 1.55
C GLU A 80 -3.89 19.36 2.74
N LYS A 81 -3.06 19.16 3.76
CA LYS A 81 -3.34 18.31 4.94
C LYS A 81 -3.79 16.91 4.55
N ALA A 82 -3.17 16.37 3.49
CA ALA A 82 -3.48 15.05 3.01
C ALA A 82 -3.13 13.96 4.04
N THR A 83 -3.95 12.93 4.12
CA THR A 83 -3.76 11.79 5.04
C THR A 83 -3.01 10.65 4.39
N MET A 84 -2.94 10.64 3.06
CA MET A 84 -2.25 9.61 2.29
C MET A 84 -1.75 10.10 0.93
N VAL A 85 -0.87 9.31 0.35
CA VAL A 85 -0.41 9.46 -1.05
C VAL A 85 -0.75 8.18 -1.81
N ILE A 86 -1.29 8.30 -3.01
CA ILE A 86 -1.65 7.15 -3.86
C ILE A 86 -0.92 7.27 -5.19
N PHE A 87 -0.13 6.26 -5.51
CA PHE A 87 0.56 6.14 -6.79
C PHE A 87 -0.31 5.42 -7.82
N ASP A 88 -0.35 5.96 -9.02
CA ASP A 88 -1.06 5.33 -10.16
C ASP A 88 -0.33 4.07 -10.66
N ASN A 89 0.98 4.06 -10.53
CA ASN A 89 1.84 2.94 -10.89
C ASN A 89 1.98 1.97 -9.72
N ASP A 90 2.24 0.69 -10.01
CA ASP A 90 2.58 -0.30 -9.00
C ASP A 90 3.97 -0.03 -8.40
N LEU A 91 4.07 -0.15 -7.09
CA LEU A 91 5.29 0.08 -6.32
C LEU A 91 5.83 -1.22 -5.73
N SER A 92 7.15 -1.36 -5.71
CA SER A 92 7.76 -2.42 -4.94
C SER A 92 7.58 -2.20 -3.43
N PRO A 93 7.62 -3.26 -2.62
CA PRO A 93 7.53 -3.13 -1.17
C PRO A 93 8.56 -2.18 -0.55
N SER A 94 9.78 -2.15 -1.10
CA SER A 94 10.85 -1.24 -0.68
C SER A 94 10.55 0.21 -1.02
N GLN A 95 10.01 0.48 -2.21
CA GLN A 95 9.61 1.82 -2.63
C GLN A 95 8.44 2.36 -1.79
N LEU A 96 7.42 1.53 -1.53
CA LEU A 96 6.30 1.90 -0.64
C LEU A 96 6.80 2.34 0.74
N ARG A 97 7.72 1.59 1.33
CA ARG A 97 8.31 1.92 2.62
C ARG A 97 9.06 3.24 2.58
N VAL A 98 9.99 3.38 1.64
CA VAL A 98 10.81 4.60 1.49
C VAL A 98 9.93 5.83 1.30
N LEU A 99 8.93 5.74 0.43
CA LEU A 99 8.01 6.84 0.18
C LEU A 99 7.16 7.18 1.41
N THR A 100 6.71 6.18 2.18
CA THR A 100 6.01 6.39 3.45
C THR A 100 6.89 7.13 4.47
N GLU A 101 8.15 6.74 4.58
CA GLU A 101 9.11 7.41 5.46
C GLU A 101 9.39 8.86 5.01
N MET A 102 9.55 9.08 3.70
CA MET A 102 9.87 10.40 3.15
C MET A 102 8.68 11.38 3.18
N THR A 103 7.47 10.89 2.94
CA THR A 103 6.26 11.74 2.92
C THR A 103 5.63 11.94 4.30
N GLY A 104 5.88 11.01 5.23
CA GLY A 104 5.33 11.03 6.59
C GLY A 104 3.86 10.62 6.69
N VAL A 105 3.26 10.14 5.59
CA VAL A 105 1.88 9.64 5.54
C VAL A 105 1.84 8.27 4.88
N GLN A 106 0.70 7.58 4.99
CA GLN A 106 0.50 6.30 4.34
C GLN A 106 0.63 6.44 2.82
N VAL A 107 1.37 5.52 2.21
CA VAL A 107 1.48 5.42 0.75
C VAL A 107 0.82 4.13 0.27
N LEU A 108 -0.02 4.24 -0.73
CA LEU A 108 -0.62 3.12 -1.45
C LEU A 108 -0.25 3.20 -2.93
N ASP A 109 -0.34 2.08 -3.61
CA ASP A 109 -0.37 2.04 -5.06
C ASP A 109 -1.80 1.76 -5.57
N ARG A 110 -1.99 1.84 -6.89
CA ARG A 110 -3.30 1.59 -7.52
C ARG A 110 -3.88 0.24 -7.14
N SER A 111 -3.05 -0.80 -7.11
CA SER A 111 -3.46 -2.16 -6.72
C SER A 111 -3.97 -2.23 -5.28
N GLY A 112 -3.31 -1.57 -4.34
CA GLY A 112 -3.76 -1.47 -2.94
C GLY A 112 -5.12 -0.78 -2.81
N LEU A 113 -5.32 0.35 -3.50
CA LEU A 113 -6.61 1.06 -3.50
C LEU A 113 -7.74 0.21 -4.08
N ILE A 114 -7.49 -0.49 -5.19
CA ILE A 114 -8.50 -1.38 -5.80
C ILE A 114 -8.87 -2.52 -4.86
N LEU A 115 -7.91 -3.10 -4.14
CA LEU A 115 -8.19 -4.13 -3.14
C LEU A 115 -9.08 -3.61 -2.00
N ASP A 116 -8.84 -2.38 -1.54
CA ASP A 116 -9.68 -1.75 -0.51
C ASP A 116 -11.12 -1.53 -1.00
N ILE A 117 -11.30 -1.07 -2.24
CA ILE A 117 -12.62 -0.92 -2.86
C ILE A 117 -13.34 -2.27 -2.94
N PHE A 118 -12.65 -3.33 -3.36
CA PHE A 118 -13.24 -4.67 -3.42
C PHE A 118 -13.59 -5.20 -2.03
N ALA A 119 -12.77 -4.94 -1.02
CA ALA A 119 -13.04 -5.34 0.36
C ALA A 119 -14.32 -4.70 0.91
N GLN A 120 -14.54 -3.41 0.60
CA GLN A 120 -15.76 -2.71 0.99
C GLN A 120 -17.01 -3.21 0.25
N ARG A 121 -16.88 -3.72 -0.97
CA ARG A 121 -18.01 -4.11 -1.84
C ARG A 121 -18.31 -5.61 -1.84
N ALA A 122 -17.41 -6.45 -1.38
CA ALA A 122 -17.60 -7.90 -1.36
C ALA A 122 -18.74 -8.28 -0.38
N LYS A 123 -19.81 -8.86 -0.93
CA LYS A 123 -21.00 -9.27 -0.15
C LYS A 123 -21.24 -10.78 -0.16
N THR A 124 -20.71 -11.48 -1.16
CA THR A 124 -20.84 -12.93 -1.26
C THR A 124 -19.70 -13.61 -0.52
N LYS A 125 -19.95 -14.81 0.02
CA LYS A 125 -18.92 -15.62 0.68
C LYS A 125 -17.73 -15.84 -0.24
N GLU A 126 -17.97 -16.20 -1.50
CA GLU A 126 -16.92 -16.39 -2.50
C GLU A 126 -16.14 -15.08 -2.73
N GLY A 127 -16.84 -13.95 -2.94
CA GLY A 127 -16.22 -12.64 -3.14
C GLY A 127 -15.37 -12.21 -1.95
N CYS A 128 -15.85 -12.37 -0.72
CA CYS A 128 -15.07 -12.05 0.48
C CYS A 128 -13.80 -12.91 0.58
N LEU A 129 -13.89 -14.22 0.32
CA LEU A 129 -12.73 -15.10 0.34
C LEU A 129 -11.71 -14.76 -0.76
N GLN A 130 -12.18 -14.39 -1.97
CA GLN A 130 -11.30 -13.96 -3.06
C GLN A 130 -10.56 -12.66 -2.72
N VAL A 131 -11.26 -11.68 -2.17
CA VAL A 131 -10.66 -10.40 -1.78
C VAL A 131 -9.68 -10.58 -0.63
N GLU A 132 -10.06 -11.34 0.41
CA GLU A 132 -9.18 -11.64 1.54
C GLU A 132 -7.91 -12.35 1.08
N LEU A 133 -8.03 -13.32 0.18
CA LEU A 133 -6.88 -14.01 -0.42
C LEU A 133 -5.96 -13.04 -1.17
N ALA A 134 -6.53 -12.17 -2.00
CA ALA A 134 -5.78 -11.17 -2.76
C ALA A 134 -5.06 -10.17 -1.83
N GLN A 135 -5.71 -9.73 -0.75
CA GLN A 135 -5.11 -8.86 0.26
C GLN A 135 -3.91 -9.51 0.96
N TYR A 136 -4.00 -10.78 1.36
CA TYR A 136 -2.85 -11.49 1.94
C TYR A 136 -1.70 -11.69 0.94
N GLN A 137 -2.01 -11.98 -0.32
CA GLN A 137 -1.00 -12.09 -1.38
C GLN A 137 -0.31 -10.74 -1.67
N TYR A 138 -1.05 -9.64 -1.62
CA TYR A 138 -0.51 -8.29 -1.75
C TYR A 138 0.34 -7.88 -0.53
N LEU A 139 -0.07 -8.25 0.68
CA LEU A 139 0.59 -7.90 1.93
C LEU A 139 1.89 -8.70 2.16
N LEU A 140 1.90 -9.98 1.79
CA LEU A 140 2.99 -10.91 2.10
C LEU A 140 4.39 -10.40 1.70
N PRO A 141 4.64 -9.95 0.45
CA PRO A 141 5.96 -9.41 0.07
C PRO A 141 6.28 -8.07 0.77
N ARG A 142 5.27 -7.32 1.19
CA ARG A 142 5.41 -6.02 1.84
C ARG A 142 5.80 -6.11 3.30
N LEU A 143 5.38 -7.16 4.01
CA LEU A 143 5.80 -7.43 5.38
C LEU A 143 7.30 -7.66 5.50
N VAL A 144 7.91 -8.35 4.55
CA VAL A 144 9.36 -8.59 4.55
C VAL A 144 10.13 -7.26 4.53
N GLY A 145 9.66 -6.25 3.77
CA GLY A 145 10.28 -4.93 3.72
C GLY A 145 10.11 -4.11 5.01
N MET A 146 9.01 -4.28 5.74
CA MET A 146 8.73 -3.54 6.97
C MET A 146 9.61 -4.01 8.14
N TRP A 147 9.87 -5.31 8.26
CA TRP A 147 10.64 -5.88 9.37
C TRP A 147 12.14 -5.62 9.30
N THR A 148 12.73 -5.61 8.12
CA THR A 148 14.15 -5.26 7.94
C THR A 148 14.50 -3.85 8.41
N HIS A 149 13.51 -2.97 8.51
CA HIS A 149 13.68 -1.61 9.03
C HIS A 149 13.65 -1.58 10.57
N LEU A 150 12.75 -2.32 11.20
CA LEU A 150 12.67 -2.42 12.66
C LEU A 150 13.97 -2.99 13.26
N GLU A 151 14.61 -3.95 12.58
CA GLU A 151 15.91 -4.47 12.98
C GLU A 151 17.03 -3.43 12.90
N ARG A 152 17.00 -2.53 11.90
CA ARG A 152 17.99 -1.46 11.77
C ARG A 152 17.78 -0.30 12.77
N GLN A 153 16.53 0.00 13.13
CA GLN A 153 16.21 1.01 14.13
C GLN A 153 16.39 0.52 15.57
N GLY A 154 16.23 -0.77 15.81
CA GLY A 154 16.47 -1.42 17.10
C GLY A 154 17.95 -1.65 17.42
N GLY A 155 18.86 -0.95 16.77
CA GLY A 155 20.30 -1.05 16.95
C GLY A 155 20.76 -0.78 18.37
N THR A 156 20.50 -1.71 19.26
CA THR A 156 21.23 -1.82 20.52
C THR A 156 22.33 -2.84 20.30
N SER A 157 23.54 -2.33 20.29
CA SER A 157 24.81 -3.01 20.33
C SER A 157 24.76 -4.21 21.32
N GLY A 158 24.43 -5.38 20.82
CA GLY A 158 24.53 -6.63 21.56
C GLY A 158 25.43 -7.59 20.82
N LYS A 159 26.68 -7.74 21.26
CA LYS A 159 27.57 -8.83 20.87
C LYS A 159 26.92 -10.16 21.25
N GLY A 160 26.08 -10.71 20.36
CA GLY A 160 25.66 -12.09 20.44
C GLY A 160 26.66 -13.00 19.73
N PRO A 161 26.79 -14.29 20.09
CA PRO A 161 27.64 -15.23 19.39
C PRO A 161 27.22 -15.37 17.94
N ILE A 162 28.20 -15.51 17.05
CA ILE A 162 28.03 -15.71 15.60
C ILE A 162 27.07 -16.89 15.39
N GLY A 163 25.88 -16.64 14.80
CA GLY A 163 24.88 -17.67 14.48
C GLY A 163 23.60 -17.65 15.32
N SER A 164 23.44 -16.73 16.29
CA SER A 164 22.16 -16.56 16.97
C SER A 164 21.21 -15.74 16.09
N LYS A 165 20.16 -16.38 15.55
CA LYS A 165 19.04 -15.69 14.93
C LYS A 165 18.46 -14.72 15.96
N GLY A 166 18.45 -13.42 15.65
CA GLY A 166 17.86 -12.42 16.54
C GLY A 166 16.36 -12.65 16.75
N PRO A 167 15.76 -12.20 17.88
CA PRO A 167 14.33 -12.36 18.15
C PRO A 167 13.42 -11.75 17.06
N GLY A 168 13.89 -10.77 16.28
CA GLY A 168 13.17 -10.20 15.14
C GLY A 168 13.05 -11.15 13.94
N GLU A 169 14.11 -11.89 13.58
CA GLU A 169 14.05 -12.89 12.49
C GLU A 169 13.06 -14.01 12.79
N THR A 170 12.98 -14.47 14.04
CA THR A 170 12.03 -15.51 14.44
C THR A 170 10.59 -15.02 14.39
N GLN A 171 10.33 -13.75 14.68
CA GLN A 171 8.99 -13.19 14.64
C GLN A 171 8.52 -12.98 13.19
N LEU A 172 9.37 -12.40 12.34
CA LEU A 172 9.08 -12.28 10.90
C LEU A 172 8.80 -13.64 10.25
N GLU A 173 9.61 -14.65 10.55
CA GLU A 173 9.43 -15.99 10.00
C GLU A 173 8.13 -16.63 10.52
N THR A 174 7.75 -16.34 11.76
CA THR A 174 6.49 -16.78 12.35
C THR A 174 5.30 -16.10 11.69
N ASP A 175 5.34 -14.78 11.51
CA ASP A 175 4.27 -13.99 10.87
C ASP A 175 4.11 -14.38 9.40
N ARG A 176 5.22 -14.55 8.68
CA ARG A 176 5.23 -15.02 7.30
C ARG A 176 4.62 -16.42 7.18
N ARG A 177 4.97 -17.32 8.08
CA ARG A 177 4.43 -18.70 8.16
C ARG A 177 2.93 -18.67 8.49
N HIS A 178 2.50 -17.77 9.37
CA HIS A 178 1.10 -17.57 9.69
C HIS A 178 0.29 -17.11 8.47
N ILE A 179 0.79 -16.13 7.72
CA ILE A 179 0.15 -15.64 6.50
C ILE A 179 0.10 -16.72 5.41
N HIS A 180 1.17 -17.50 5.21
CA HIS A 180 1.12 -18.62 4.28
C HIS A 180 0.02 -19.63 4.63
N ARG A 181 -0.08 -20.02 5.90
CA ARG A 181 -1.16 -20.92 6.37
C ARG A 181 -2.55 -20.30 6.14
N LYS A 182 -2.69 -18.98 6.33
CA LYS A 182 -3.94 -18.29 6.09
C LYS A 182 -4.29 -18.30 4.60
N ILE A 183 -3.32 -18.06 3.71
CA ILE A 183 -3.47 -18.14 2.26
C ILE A 183 -3.90 -19.55 1.84
N ASP A 184 -3.24 -20.60 2.35
CA ASP A 184 -3.57 -21.98 2.00
C ASP A 184 -4.98 -22.36 2.47
N LYS A 185 -5.36 -21.94 3.69
CA LYS A 185 -6.71 -22.13 4.21
C LYS A 185 -7.77 -21.44 3.33
N LEU A 186 -7.54 -20.18 2.95
CA LEU A 186 -8.47 -19.43 2.11
C LEU A 186 -8.63 -20.05 0.71
N LYS A 187 -7.54 -20.58 0.13
CA LYS A 187 -7.59 -21.31 -1.13
C LYS A 187 -8.46 -22.55 -1.02
N ALA A 188 -8.28 -23.35 0.04
CA ALA A 188 -9.08 -24.55 0.28
C ALA A 188 -10.58 -24.21 0.49
N GLU A 189 -10.88 -23.18 1.27
CA GLU A 189 -12.26 -22.72 1.48
C GLU A 189 -12.91 -22.23 0.19
N LEU A 190 -12.14 -21.53 -0.67
CA LEU A 190 -12.61 -21.05 -1.96
C LEU A 190 -12.93 -22.20 -2.94
N GLU A 191 -12.09 -23.23 -2.97
CA GLU A 191 -12.34 -24.43 -3.77
C GLU A 191 -13.59 -25.18 -3.28
N GLU A 192 -13.79 -25.28 -1.96
CA GLU A 192 -14.99 -25.89 -1.40
C GLU A 192 -16.27 -25.12 -1.81
N VAL A 193 -16.25 -23.79 -1.71
CA VAL A 193 -17.39 -22.94 -2.13
C VAL A 193 -17.71 -23.13 -3.61
N ARG A 194 -16.68 -23.25 -4.46
CA ARG A 194 -16.84 -23.49 -5.92
C ARG A 194 -17.39 -24.89 -6.22
N ARG A 195 -17.01 -25.89 -5.43
CA ARG A 195 -17.47 -27.27 -5.61
C ARG A 195 -18.96 -27.44 -5.26
N VAL A 196 -19.46 -26.67 -4.29
CA VAL A 196 -20.86 -26.75 -3.83
C VAL A 196 -21.81 -25.95 -4.72
N ARG A 197 -21.31 -25.14 -5.65
CA ARG A 197 -22.08 -24.34 -6.61
C ARG A 197 -22.37 -25.11 -7.89
#